data_71a951e6598eda6b168065e183652c5f
#
_entry.id   71a951e6598eda6b168065e183652c5f
#
_cell.length_a   1.000
_cell.length_b   1.000
_cell.length_c   1.000
_cell.angle_alpha   90.00
_cell.angle_beta   90.00
_cell.angle_gamma   90.00
#
_symmetry.space_group_name_H-M   'P 1'
#
loop_
_entity.id
_entity.type
_entity.pdbx_description
1 polymer ?
#
loop_
_entity_poly.entity_id
_entity_poly.type
_entity_poly.pdbx_seq_one_letter_code
_entity_poly.pdbx_strand_id
1 'polypeptide(L)'
;MPRRGPALGDPTDFSYRINKITKIVDGDTIDVLLDMGFDIKYQSRVRLFGIDTPESRTRNKEEKVRGLISKEYLKQALKKAKKLTIKTHKGSETGKFGRILGEIFADGVNLNLKMCTEGYAVQYYGQNKSLVEAEHMKNKSKLIKKGVLKK
;
A
#
# COMPACT_ATOMS: atom_id res chain seq x y z
N MET A 1 2.20 34.08 -12.82
CA MET A 1 2.02 33.51 -12.45
C MET A 1 1.70 33.06 -12.17
N PRO A 2 1.58 32.78 -11.94
CA PRO A 2 1.30 32.17 -11.47
C PRO A 2 1.05 31.41 -11.15
N ARG A 3 1.01 31.15 -10.85
CA ARG A 3 0.78 30.41 -10.47
C ARG A 3 0.45 29.82 -10.42
N ARG A 4 0.28 29.50 -10.26
CA ARG A 4 -0.08 28.75 -10.07
C ARG A 4 -0.54 28.01 -9.81
N GLY A 5 -0.16 28.00 -9.62
CA GLY A 5 -1.00 27.41 -8.73
C GLY A 5 -0.96 25.99 -8.56
N PRO A 6 -2.02 25.34 -8.82
CA PRO A 6 -2.17 23.93 -8.53
C PRO A 6 -1.18 23.07 -9.28
N ALA A 7 -0.64 23.57 -10.33
CA ALA A 7 0.32 22.82 -11.11
C ALA A 7 1.53 22.39 -10.28
N LEU A 8 1.80 23.12 -9.21
CA LEU A 8 2.89 22.79 -8.33
C LEU A 8 2.48 21.80 -7.24
N GLY A 9 1.18 21.52 -7.16
CA GLY A 9 0.69 20.58 -6.19
C GLY A 9 0.86 21.01 -4.74
N ASP A 10 0.55 20.11 -3.86
CA ASP A 10 0.70 20.33 -2.43
C ASP A 10 2.19 20.23 -2.10
N PRO A 11 2.79 21.24 -1.46
CA PRO A 11 4.21 21.17 -1.11
C PRO A 11 4.54 20.08 -0.10
N THR A 12 3.53 19.43 0.48
CA THR A 12 3.76 18.32 1.39
C THR A 12 3.78 16.97 0.69
N ASP A 13 3.48 16.96 -0.62
CA ASP A 13 3.45 15.72 -1.39
C ASP A 13 4.70 15.62 -2.27
N PHE A 14 5.44 14.58 -2.08
CA PHE A 14 6.64 14.32 -2.86
C PHE A 14 6.59 12.95 -3.50
N SER A 15 7.12 12.85 -4.73
CA SER A 15 7.21 11.58 -5.43
C SER A 15 8.67 11.19 -5.61
N TYR A 16 8.95 9.92 -5.40
CA TYR A 16 10.31 9.39 -5.50
C TYR A 16 10.29 8.07 -6.25
N ARG A 17 11.42 7.75 -6.90
CA ARG A 17 11.59 6.43 -7.49
C ARG A 17 11.95 5.44 -6.38
N ILE A 18 11.33 4.27 -6.44
CA ILE A 18 11.72 3.17 -5.56
C ILE A 18 12.85 2.42 -6.25
N ASN A 19 14.01 2.43 -5.62
CA ASN A 19 15.18 1.75 -6.16
C ASN A 19 15.05 0.23 -5.97
N LYS A 20 14.56 -0.18 -4.81
CA LYS A 20 14.50 -1.59 -4.46
C LYS A 20 13.46 -1.83 -3.37
N ILE A 21 12.74 -2.95 -3.47
CA ILE A 21 11.90 -3.43 -2.38
C ILE A 21 12.77 -4.37 -1.56
N THR A 22 13.03 -4.03 -0.31
CA THR A 22 13.92 -4.85 0.52
C THR A 22 13.16 -5.90 1.32
N LYS A 23 11.88 -5.64 1.61
CA LYS A 23 11.07 -6.60 2.34
C LYS A 23 9.59 -6.29 2.14
N ILE A 24 8.77 -7.33 2.02
CA ILE A 24 7.33 -7.19 2.07
C ILE A 24 6.89 -7.70 3.43
N VAL A 25 6.41 -6.76 4.26
CA VAL A 25 6.05 -7.07 5.64
C VAL A 25 4.63 -7.62 5.73
N ASP A 26 3.71 -6.93 5.05
CA ASP A 26 2.30 -7.27 5.03
C ASP A 26 1.72 -6.78 3.71
N GLY A 27 0.45 -7.05 3.45
CA GLY A 27 -0.20 -6.58 2.23
C GLY A 27 -0.25 -5.06 2.13
N ASP A 28 -0.10 -4.36 3.22
CA ASP A 28 -0.14 -2.89 3.25
C ASP A 28 1.13 -2.25 3.81
N THR A 29 2.21 -3.02 3.96
CA THR A 29 3.45 -2.51 4.55
C THR A 29 4.66 -3.13 3.87
N ILE A 30 5.57 -2.30 3.39
CA ILE A 30 6.79 -2.75 2.73
C ILE A 30 7.99 -1.94 3.22
N ASP A 31 9.16 -2.54 3.09
CA ASP A 31 10.42 -1.84 3.33
C ASP A 31 11.07 -1.57 1.97
N VAL A 32 11.52 -0.34 1.77
CA VAL A 32 12.02 0.11 0.48
C VAL A 32 13.33 0.87 0.61
N LEU A 33 14.07 0.89 -0.48
CA LEU A 33 15.19 1.78 -0.65
C LEU A 33 14.77 2.78 -1.71
N LEU A 34 14.65 4.05 -1.30
CA LEU A 34 14.21 5.13 -2.19
C LEU A 34 15.41 5.80 -2.83
N ASP A 35 15.26 6.16 -4.10
CA ASP A 35 16.25 6.93 -4.82
C ASP A 35 15.93 8.41 -4.62
N MET A 36 16.78 9.10 -3.89
CA MET A 36 16.60 10.52 -3.55
C MET A 36 17.31 11.44 -4.54
N GLY A 37 17.94 10.86 -5.55
CA GLY A 37 18.77 11.65 -6.45
C GLY A 37 20.15 11.88 -5.86
N PHE A 38 21.08 12.42 -6.66
CA PHE A 38 22.46 12.71 -6.22
C PHE A 38 23.17 11.48 -5.62
N ASP A 39 22.80 10.27 -6.06
CA ASP A 39 23.33 9.02 -5.52
C ASP A 39 22.99 8.79 -4.04
N ILE A 40 21.99 9.48 -3.53
CA ILE A 40 21.53 9.32 -2.15
C ILE A 40 20.38 8.32 -2.15
N LYS A 41 20.47 7.32 -1.28
CA LYS A 41 19.42 6.34 -1.08
C LYS A 41 18.90 6.43 0.35
N TYR A 42 17.62 6.23 0.52
CA TYR A 42 17.00 6.30 1.83
C TYR A 42 16.20 5.03 2.10
N GLN A 43 16.56 4.32 3.15
CA GLN A 43 15.87 3.09 3.55
C GLN A 43 14.73 3.45 4.50
N SER A 44 13.52 3.00 4.21
CA SER A 44 12.39 3.27 5.09
C SER A 44 11.31 2.21 4.97
N ARG A 45 10.51 2.11 6.02
CA ARG A 45 9.29 1.34 5.99
C ARG A 45 8.17 2.22 5.48
N VAL A 46 7.34 1.68 4.60
CA VAL A 46 6.20 2.37 4.01
C VAL A 46 4.92 1.65 4.37
N ARG A 47 3.96 2.41 4.91
CA ARG A 47 2.59 1.96 5.09
C ARG A 47 1.81 2.46 3.87
N LEU A 48 1.17 1.56 3.15
CA LEU A 48 0.40 1.95 1.98
C LEU A 48 -0.78 2.80 2.41
N PHE A 49 -0.82 4.03 1.92
CA PHE A 49 -1.81 5.02 2.33
C PHE A 49 -3.20 4.69 1.84
N GLY A 50 -4.17 4.91 2.71
CA GLY A 50 -5.59 4.84 2.33
C GLY A 50 -6.17 3.44 2.23
N ILE A 51 -5.42 2.42 2.60
CA ILE A 51 -5.92 1.03 2.54
C ILE A 51 -5.61 0.28 3.83
N ASP A 52 -6.33 -0.83 4.00
CA ASP A 52 -6.08 -1.77 5.08
C ASP A 52 -6.20 -3.17 4.51
N THR A 53 -5.29 -4.05 4.88
CA THR A 53 -5.32 -5.45 4.46
C THR A 53 -5.48 -6.35 5.68
N PRO A 54 -5.98 -7.59 5.49
CA PRO A 54 -6.00 -8.54 6.60
C PRO A 54 -4.57 -8.79 7.09
N GLU A 55 -4.43 -9.04 8.37
CA GLU A 55 -3.11 -9.27 8.94
C GLU A 55 -2.58 -10.66 8.58
N SER A 56 -1.32 -10.71 8.20
CA SER A 56 -0.68 -11.98 7.86
C SER A 56 0.01 -12.63 9.06
N ARG A 57 0.15 -11.89 10.16
CA ARG A 57 0.83 -12.38 11.37
C ARG A 57 -0.09 -12.36 12.58
N THR A 58 -1.31 -12.84 12.39
CA THR A 58 -2.31 -12.92 13.45
C THR A 58 -2.48 -14.36 13.89
N ARG A 59 -3.01 -14.56 15.09
CA ARG A 59 -3.38 -15.89 15.57
C ARG A 59 -4.66 -16.41 14.95
N ASN A 60 -5.48 -15.50 14.40
CA ASN A 60 -6.70 -15.89 13.69
C ASN A 60 -6.31 -16.54 12.36
N LYS A 61 -6.45 -17.83 12.26
CA LYS A 61 -6.00 -18.59 11.10
C LYS A 61 -6.69 -18.19 9.81
N GLU A 62 -7.97 -17.87 9.89
CA GLU A 62 -8.73 -17.48 8.71
C GLU A 62 -8.28 -16.11 8.19
N GLU A 63 -8.11 -15.17 9.09
CA GLU A 63 -7.59 -13.84 8.71
C GLU A 63 -6.16 -13.95 8.18
N LYS A 64 -5.34 -14.80 8.80
CA LYS A 64 -3.96 -15.00 8.37
C LYS A 64 -3.88 -15.45 6.92
N VAL A 65 -4.76 -16.37 6.52
CA VAL A 65 -4.78 -16.84 5.13
C VAL A 65 -5.09 -15.69 4.19
N ARG A 66 -6.10 -14.86 4.53
CA ARG A 66 -6.44 -13.70 3.71
C ARG A 66 -5.29 -12.69 3.68
N GLY A 67 -4.63 -12.50 4.81
CA GLY A 67 -3.47 -11.60 4.89
C GLY A 67 -2.32 -12.07 4.02
N LEU A 68 -2.04 -13.36 4.01
CA LEU A 68 -0.99 -13.93 3.17
C LEU A 68 -1.34 -13.82 1.69
N ILE A 69 -2.62 -13.94 1.35
CA ILE A 69 -3.08 -13.77 -0.03
C ILE A 69 -2.85 -12.33 -0.48
N SER A 70 -3.20 -11.35 0.36
CA SER A 70 -2.97 -9.94 0.04
C SER A 70 -1.49 -9.62 -0.08
N LYS A 71 -0.68 -10.17 0.81
CA LYS A 71 0.77 -10.00 0.78
C LYS A 71 1.36 -10.57 -0.51
N GLU A 72 0.91 -11.75 -0.92
CA GLU A 72 1.39 -12.39 -2.14
C GLU A 72 0.97 -11.59 -3.39
N TYR A 73 -0.25 -11.07 -3.39
CA TYR A 73 -0.71 -10.23 -4.50
C TYR A 73 0.19 -9.01 -4.66
N LEU A 74 0.47 -8.33 -3.56
CA LEU A 74 1.35 -7.16 -3.58
C LEU A 74 2.75 -7.53 -4.08
N LYS A 75 3.28 -8.63 -3.56
CA LYS A 75 4.60 -9.12 -3.96
C LYS A 75 4.68 -9.33 -5.46
N GLN A 76 3.70 -10.01 -6.04
CA GLN A 76 3.69 -10.29 -7.47
C GLN A 76 3.53 -9.00 -8.28
N ALA A 77 2.66 -8.09 -7.84
CA ALA A 77 2.48 -6.82 -8.54
C ALA A 77 3.77 -6.00 -8.56
N LEU A 78 4.48 -5.97 -7.43
CA LEU A 78 5.74 -5.24 -7.35
C LEU A 78 6.83 -5.89 -8.22
N LYS A 79 6.86 -7.20 -8.29
CA LYS A 79 7.84 -7.92 -9.11
C LYS A 79 7.63 -7.71 -10.60
N LYS A 80 6.39 -7.60 -11.03
CA LYS A 80 6.07 -7.44 -12.46
C LYS A 80 6.36 -6.04 -12.97
N ALA A 81 6.40 -5.07 -12.09
CA ALA A 81 6.57 -3.68 -12.49
C ALA A 81 8.00 -3.41 -12.96
N LYS A 82 8.12 -2.67 -14.03
CA LYS A 82 9.42 -2.23 -14.54
C LYS A 82 9.88 -0.98 -13.83
N LYS A 83 8.93 -0.13 -13.44
CA LYS A 83 9.23 1.12 -12.76
C LYS A 83 8.28 1.28 -11.59
N LEU A 84 8.85 1.50 -10.41
CA LEU A 84 8.08 1.73 -9.19
C LEU A 84 8.37 3.13 -8.68
N THR A 85 7.30 3.86 -8.36
CA THR A 85 7.42 5.16 -7.73
C THR A 85 6.49 5.22 -6.53
N ILE A 86 6.77 6.15 -5.63
CA ILE A 86 5.95 6.37 -4.45
C ILE A 86 5.61 7.84 -4.36
N LYS A 87 4.35 8.14 -4.09
CA LYS A 87 3.92 9.49 -3.74
C LYS A 87 3.70 9.49 -2.24
N THR A 88 4.48 10.28 -1.50
CA THR A 88 4.39 10.30 -0.05
C THR A 88 3.34 11.27 0.44
N HIS A 89 2.69 10.93 1.54
CA HIS A 89 1.71 11.78 2.19
C HIS A 89 2.34 12.31 3.48
N LYS A 90 2.93 13.48 3.34
CA LYS A 90 3.64 14.09 4.43
C LYS A 90 2.70 14.67 5.47
N GLY A 91 3.15 14.70 6.68
CA GLY A 91 2.42 15.34 7.77
C GLY A 91 1.50 14.43 8.53
N SER A 92 1.02 13.41 7.92
CA SER A 92 0.02 12.64 8.62
C SER A 92 0.63 11.51 9.29
N GLU A 93 1.81 11.43 9.24
CA GLU A 93 2.08 10.66 9.93
C GLU A 93 2.99 9.82 9.80
N THR A 94 3.89 10.20 9.31
CA THR A 94 5.15 9.56 9.38
C THR A 94 5.51 9.30 10.80
N GLY A 95 4.93 10.05 11.66
CA GLY A 95 5.34 9.98 13.03
C GLY A 95 5.17 8.66 13.72
N LYS A 96 4.15 7.95 13.40
CA LYS A 96 3.88 6.71 14.11
C LYS A 96 4.84 5.63 13.62
N PHE A 97 5.72 5.19 14.50
CA PHE A 97 6.69 4.14 14.20
C PHE A 97 7.71 4.50 13.11
N GLY A 98 7.86 5.78 12.80
CA GLY A 98 8.88 6.22 11.85
C GLY A 98 8.67 5.77 10.42
N ARG A 99 7.46 5.36 10.06
CA ARG A 99 7.18 4.90 8.70
C ARG A 99 6.61 6.01 7.83
N ILE A 100 6.83 5.87 6.54
CA ILE A 100 6.29 6.79 5.54
C ILE A 100 4.90 6.30 5.14
N LEU A 101 3.96 7.23 4.94
CA LEU A 101 2.69 6.91 4.32
C LEU A 101 2.80 7.23 2.84
N GLY A 102 2.45 6.29 1.99
CA GLY A 102 2.61 6.50 0.56
C GLY A 102 1.70 5.71 -0.33
N GLU A 103 1.51 6.23 -1.54
CA GLU A 103 0.83 5.52 -2.60
C GLU A 103 1.88 4.99 -3.57
N ILE A 104 1.80 3.70 -3.88
CA ILE A 104 2.77 3.05 -4.75
C ILE A 104 2.21 2.98 -6.16
N PHE A 105 3.02 3.42 -7.12
CA PHE A 105 2.65 3.35 -8.53
C PHE A 105 3.56 2.36 -9.24
N ALA A 106 2.97 1.34 -9.82
CA ALA A 106 3.68 0.32 -10.59
C ALA A 106 3.40 0.58 -12.05
N ASP A 107 4.42 1.03 -12.79
CA ASP A 107 4.28 1.40 -14.20
C ASP A 107 3.11 2.37 -14.42
N GLY A 108 2.95 3.33 -13.50
CA GLY A 108 1.91 4.34 -13.57
C GLY A 108 0.56 3.94 -12.99
N VAL A 109 0.41 2.70 -12.54
CA VAL A 109 -0.85 2.22 -11.96
C VAL A 109 -0.77 2.33 -10.44
N ASN A 110 -1.78 2.97 -9.84
CA ASN A 110 -1.86 3.09 -8.38
C ASN A 110 -2.20 1.75 -7.76
N LEU A 111 -1.22 1.09 -7.16
CA LEU A 111 -1.41 -0.23 -6.57
C LEU A 111 -2.31 -0.20 -5.34
N ASN A 112 -2.28 0.88 -4.57
CA ASN A 112 -3.13 0.98 -3.39
C ASN A 112 -4.60 0.85 -3.80
N LEU A 113 -5.00 1.61 -4.82
CA LEU A 113 -6.37 1.55 -5.32
C LEU A 113 -6.68 0.23 -6.00
N LYS A 114 -5.72 -0.30 -6.74
CA LYS A 114 -5.92 -1.57 -7.43
C LYS A 114 -6.17 -2.71 -6.47
N MET A 115 -5.46 -2.74 -5.36
CA MET A 115 -5.68 -3.76 -4.34
C MET A 115 -7.10 -3.71 -3.79
N CYS A 116 -7.64 -2.51 -3.59
CA CYS A 116 -9.02 -2.36 -3.14
C CYS A 116 -10.00 -2.84 -4.20
N THR A 117 -9.79 -2.45 -5.45
CA THR A 117 -10.66 -2.84 -6.54
C THR A 117 -10.70 -4.35 -6.74
N GLU A 118 -9.55 -5.00 -6.57
CA GLU A 118 -9.43 -6.44 -6.78
C GLU A 118 -9.82 -7.28 -5.57
N GLY A 119 -10.12 -6.66 -4.45
CA GLY A 119 -10.60 -7.37 -3.26
C GLY A 119 -9.51 -7.81 -2.28
N TYR A 120 -8.30 -7.30 -2.44
CA TYR A 120 -7.19 -7.66 -1.55
C TYR A 120 -6.97 -6.67 -0.41
N ALA A 121 -7.64 -5.52 -0.48
CA ALA A 121 -7.57 -4.50 0.55
C ALA A 121 -8.91 -3.78 0.64
N VAL A 122 -9.13 -3.05 1.72
CA VAL A 122 -10.30 -2.16 1.84
C VAL A 122 -9.80 -0.74 1.97
N GLN A 123 -10.62 0.22 1.53
CA GLN A 123 -10.28 1.63 1.72
C GLN A 123 -10.28 1.94 3.20
N TYR A 124 -9.28 2.67 3.63
CA TYR A 124 -9.15 3.04 5.02
C TYR A 124 -8.92 4.53 5.17
N TYR A 125 -9.82 5.19 5.87
CA TYR A 125 -9.77 6.63 6.08
C TYR A 125 -10.03 6.98 7.54
N GLY A 126 -9.79 6.03 8.45
CA GLY A 126 -10.00 6.24 9.87
C GLY A 126 -11.37 5.86 10.37
N GLN A 127 -12.20 5.23 9.53
CA GLN A 127 -13.52 4.78 9.94
C GLN A 127 -13.39 3.71 11.04
N ASN A 128 -14.50 3.46 11.74
CA ASN A 128 -14.43 2.55 12.87
C ASN A 128 -14.16 1.11 12.43
N LYS A 129 -13.67 0.34 13.40
CA LYS A 129 -13.23 -1.02 13.17
C LYS A 129 -14.31 -1.94 12.60
N SER A 130 -15.55 -1.76 13.04
CA SER A 130 -16.62 -2.63 12.57
C SER A 130 -16.93 -2.42 11.09
N LEU A 131 -16.81 -1.19 10.59
CA LEU A 131 -16.99 -0.90 9.17
C LEU A 131 -15.87 -1.50 8.35
N VAL A 132 -14.64 -1.42 8.84
CA VAL A 132 -13.48 -2.03 8.18
C VAL A 132 -13.67 -3.54 8.08
N GLU A 133 -14.08 -4.16 9.17
CA GLU A 133 -14.27 -5.61 9.22
C GLU A 133 -15.37 -6.06 8.25
N ALA A 134 -16.46 -5.29 8.17
CA ALA A 134 -17.54 -5.61 7.23
C ALA A 134 -17.04 -5.61 5.79
N GLU A 135 -16.21 -4.64 5.44
CA GLU A 135 -15.64 -4.58 4.09
C GLU A 135 -14.70 -5.74 3.82
N HIS A 136 -13.92 -6.15 4.82
CA HIS A 136 -13.06 -7.33 4.68
C HIS A 136 -13.88 -8.59 4.44
N MET A 137 -15.03 -8.70 5.07
CA MET A 137 -15.91 -9.87 4.86
C MET A 137 -16.49 -9.87 3.45
N LYS A 138 -16.81 -8.71 2.91
CA LYS A 138 -17.24 -8.60 1.51
C LYS A 138 -16.13 -9.06 0.56
N ASN A 139 -14.91 -8.64 0.84
CA ASN A 139 -13.75 -9.05 0.06
C ASN A 139 -13.52 -10.55 0.15
N LYS A 140 -13.71 -11.12 1.32
CA LYS A 140 -13.60 -12.57 1.50
C LYS A 140 -14.51 -13.32 0.53
N SER A 141 -15.78 -12.91 0.44
CA SER A 141 -16.72 -13.51 -0.49
C SER A 141 -16.28 -13.34 -1.93
N LYS A 142 -15.78 -12.17 -2.26
CA LYS A 142 -15.28 -11.87 -3.59
C LYS A 142 -14.10 -12.76 -3.97
N LEU A 143 -13.17 -12.95 -3.05
CA LEU A 143 -12.00 -13.79 -3.30
C LEU A 143 -12.39 -15.27 -3.45
N ILE A 144 -13.39 -15.72 -2.72
CA ILE A 144 -13.89 -17.08 -2.86
C ILE A 144 -14.50 -17.26 -4.26
N LYS A 145 -15.30 -16.30 -4.73
CA LYS A 145 -15.88 -16.35 -6.06
C LYS A 145 -14.82 -16.35 -7.16
N LYS A 146 -13.73 -15.65 -6.95
CA LYS A 146 -12.64 -15.61 -7.92
C LYS A 146 -11.78 -16.88 -7.90
N GLY A 147 -12.00 -17.76 -6.93
CA GLY A 147 -11.20 -18.97 -6.80
C GLY A 147 -9.84 -18.76 -6.17
N VAL A 148 -9.57 -17.57 -5.65
CA VAL A 148 -8.30 -17.25 -5.01
C VAL A 148 -8.28 -17.77 -3.57
N LEU A 149 -9.43 -17.74 -2.91
CA LEU A 149 -9.57 -18.18 -1.53
C LEU A 149 -10.51 -19.36 -1.47
N LYS A 150 -10.11 -20.41 -0.77
CA LYS A 150 -10.97 -21.57 -0.57
C LYS A 150 -12.01 -21.26 0.49
N LYS A 151 -13.19 -21.78 0.26
CA LYS A 151 -14.30 -21.60 1.16
C LYS A 151 -14.07 -22.23 2.54
#